data_3d5b8297622e248906b28a612111c4dd
#
_entry.id   3d5b8297622e248906b28a612111c4dd
#
_cell.length_a   1.000
_cell.length_b   1.000
_cell.length_c   1.000
_cell.angle_alpha   90.00
_cell.angle_beta   90.00
_cell.angle_gamma   90.00
#
_symmetry.space_group_name_H-M   'P 1'
#
loop_
_entity.id
_entity.type
_entity.pdbx_description
1 polymer ?
#
loop_
_entity_poly.entity_id
_entity_poly.type
_entity_poly.pdbx_seq_one_letter_code
_entity_poly.pdbx_strand_id
1 'polypeptide(L)'
;MTTASGTREVPFARPHVWRALTAPTPYCPVCDVSYVFSETTDDGGAATIGEGTRFVCAPGRLDGAPPPPNAVSGEIVEWVTQRRVGTRLELTPETWQTRIELADAERGSTQVTVTVTREPKGGIRLLHALQRKATQRLVQRTVDSELAKLPDHIRRAVEDHDGPVAAEQGSISVEQEADGWVLHLRGQMDAPAVNRLALQRRLEELTVVAIDVRELSYLDSTALPFLLRWGRRSSQAGHRPVIRGANPAFDQMLGVMGLTSTFPRDD
;
A
#
# COMPACT_ATOMS: atom_id res chain seq x y z
N MET A 1 24.76 -9.62 12.94
CA MET A 1 24.00 -8.49 12.40
C MET A 1 24.91 -7.65 11.51
N THR A 2 24.49 -7.33 10.31
CA THR A 2 25.20 -6.50 9.31
C THR A 2 24.21 -5.50 8.73
N THR A 3 24.58 -4.23 8.73
CA THR A 3 23.69 -3.13 8.27
C THR A 3 24.41 -2.30 7.22
N ALA A 4 23.69 -1.91 6.19
CA ALA A 4 24.11 -0.92 5.22
C ALA A 4 22.98 0.11 5.01
N SER A 5 23.35 1.31 4.62
CA SER A 5 22.41 2.39 4.34
C SER A 5 22.88 3.20 3.14
N GLY A 6 21.94 3.76 2.43
CA GLY A 6 22.19 4.68 1.33
C GLY A 6 21.04 5.67 1.19
N THR A 7 21.31 6.77 0.54
CA THR A 7 20.34 7.86 0.38
C THR A 7 20.30 8.31 -1.06
N ARG A 8 19.12 8.62 -1.56
CA ARG A 8 18.88 9.16 -2.89
C ARG A 8 17.81 10.24 -2.86
N GLU A 9 18.05 11.32 -3.56
CA GLU A 9 17.03 12.31 -3.84
C GLU A 9 16.25 11.92 -5.10
N VAL A 10 14.92 12.04 -5.03
CA VAL A 10 14.01 11.77 -6.13
C VAL A 10 13.15 13.01 -6.41
N PRO A 11 12.92 13.37 -7.71
CA PRO A 11 12.25 14.61 -8.10
C PRO A 11 10.72 14.49 -7.99
N PHE A 12 10.24 13.98 -6.86
CA PHE A 12 8.81 13.79 -6.57
C PHE A 12 8.52 14.26 -5.15
N ALA A 13 7.35 14.85 -4.95
CA ALA A 13 6.89 15.26 -3.63
C ALA A 13 6.68 14.05 -2.71
N ARG A 14 6.98 14.19 -1.43
CA ARG A 14 6.92 13.12 -0.42
C ARG A 14 5.61 12.33 -0.40
N PRO A 15 4.42 12.92 -0.55
CA PRO A 15 3.18 12.15 -0.62
C PRO A 15 3.14 11.19 -1.81
N HIS A 16 3.67 11.58 -2.98
CA HIS A 16 3.75 10.71 -4.17
C HIS A 16 4.73 9.55 -3.95
N VAL A 17 5.90 9.86 -3.36
CA VAL A 17 6.90 8.84 -3.01
C VAL A 17 6.33 7.85 -2.00
N TRP A 18 5.68 8.35 -0.95
CA TRP A 18 5.03 7.52 0.05
C TRP A 18 4.01 6.56 -0.59
N ARG A 19 3.13 7.11 -1.40
CA ARG A 19 2.11 6.35 -2.13
C ARG A 19 2.73 5.24 -2.98
N ALA A 20 3.73 5.59 -3.78
CA ALA A 20 4.41 4.64 -4.65
C ALA A 20 5.04 3.46 -3.89
N LEU A 21 5.54 3.72 -2.67
CA LEU A 21 6.20 2.71 -1.84
C LEU A 21 5.25 1.87 -0.99
N THR A 22 4.03 2.35 -0.74
CA THR A 22 3.11 1.74 0.21
C THR A 22 1.78 1.31 -0.42
N ALA A 23 1.56 1.62 -1.70
CA ALA A 23 0.38 1.15 -2.41
C ALA A 23 0.36 -0.40 -2.45
N PRO A 24 -0.78 -1.04 -2.16
CA PRO A 24 -0.93 -2.50 -2.22
C PRO A 24 -0.97 -2.98 -3.67
N THR A 25 0.16 -2.93 -4.34
CA THR A 25 0.27 -3.46 -5.70
C THR A 25 0.57 -4.95 -5.65
N PRO A 26 -0.27 -5.82 -6.24
CA PRO A 26 -0.05 -7.26 -6.20
C PRO A 26 1.18 -7.70 -6.99
N TYR A 27 1.66 -6.87 -7.91
CA TYR A 27 2.86 -7.12 -8.68
C TYR A 27 3.63 -5.83 -8.96
N CYS A 28 4.92 -5.82 -8.64
CA CYS A 28 5.83 -4.72 -8.96
C CYS A 28 6.65 -5.07 -10.23
N PRO A 29 6.40 -4.42 -11.37
CA PRO A 29 7.12 -4.72 -12.62
C PRO A 29 8.59 -4.25 -12.59
N VAL A 30 8.96 -3.36 -11.67
CA VAL A 30 10.34 -2.87 -11.53
C VAL A 30 11.19 -3.86 -10.74
N CYS A 31 10.60 -4.46 -9.70
CA CYS A 31 11.27 -5.45 -8.84
C CYS A 31 11.07 -6.87 -9.36
N ASP A 32 10.10 -7.09 -10.26
CA ASP A 32 9.63 -8.41 -10.71
C ASP A 32 9.22 -9.32 -9.54
N VAL A 33 8.43 -8.75 -8.63
CA VAL A 33 7.97 -9.42 -7.41
C VAL A 33 6.46 -9.23 -7.26
N SER A 34 5.76 -10.32 -6.96
CA SER A 34 4.36 -10.31 -6.54
C SER A 34 4.26 -10.30 -5.02
N TYR A 35 3.26 -9.55 -4.51
CA TYR A 35 2.95 -9.46 -3.09
C TYR A 35 1.53 -9.98 -2.84
N VAL A 36 1.40 -10.89 -1.88
CA VAL A 36 0.11 -11.41 -1.40
C VAL A 36 0.00 -11.04 0.08
N PHE A 37 -0.92 -10.16 0.40
CA PHE A 37 -1.15 -9.74 1.77
C PHE A 37 -2.09 -10.73 2.45
N SER A 38 -1.72 -11.17 3.66
CA SER A 38 -2.60 -11.97 4.50
C SER A 38 -3.64 -11.04 5.14
N GLU A 39 -4.90 -11.48 5.15
CA GLU A 39 -5.95 -10.77 5.87
C GLU A 39 -5.57 -10.70 7.35
N THR A 40 -5.32 -9.52 7.88
CA THR A 40 -5.27 -9.29 9.32
C THR A 40 -6.70 -9.11 9.79
N THR A 41 -7.39 -10.22 10.08
CA THR A 41 -8.68 -10.20 10.71
C THR A 41 -8.50 -10.23 12.22
N ASP A 42 -8.42 -9.06 12.86
CA ASP A 42 -8.95 -8.90 14.19
C ASP A 42 -10.28 -8.15 14.06
N ASP A 43 -11.36 -8.77 14.50
CA ASP A 43 -12.73 -8.23 14.64
C ASP A 43 -13.46 -7.76 13.38
N GLY A 44 -13.28 -8.43 12.23
CA GLY A 44 -14.15 -8.21 11.05
C GLY A 44 -14.02 -6.80 10.43
N GLY A 45 -12.88 -6.13 10.58
CA GLY A 45 -12.51 -4.91 9.86
C GLY A 45 -11.76 -5.24 8.57
N ALA A 46 -11.85 -4.37 7.56
CA ALA A 46 -11.01 -4.47 6.38
C ALA A 46 -9.54 -4.38 6.78
N ALA A 47 -8.72 -5.21 6.17
CA ALA A 47 -7.28 -5.19 6.34
C ALA A 47 -6.73 -3.85 5.85
N THR A 48 -6.46 -2.94 6.78
CA THR A 48 -5.65 -1.74 6.50
C THR A 48 -4.19 -2.14 6.46
N ILE A 49 -3.50 -1.81 5.38
CA ILE A 49 -2.04 -1.99 5.34
C ILE A 49 -1.41 -1.02 6.32
N GLY A 50 -0.62 -1.56 7.23
CA GLY A 50 0.05 -0.82 8.28
C GLY A 50 1.00 -1.70 9.08
N GLU A 51 1.43 -1.22 10.22
CA GLU A 51 2.25 -2.01 11.15
C GLU A 51 1.52 -3.30 11.56
N GLY A 52 2.23 -4.43 11.55
CA GLY A 52 1.67 -5.76 11.81
C GLY A 52 1.10 -6.47 10.58
N THR A 53 0.92 -5.79 9.44
CA THR A 53 0.45 -6.43 8.22
C THR A 53 1.46 -7.47 7.74
N ARG A 54 0.99 -8.70 7.53
CA ARG A 54 1.78 -9.80 6.99
C ARG A 54 1.56 -9.96 5.51
N PHE A 55 2.60 -10.34 4.80
CA PHE A 55 2.55 -10.59 3.38
C PHE A 55 3.49 -11.71 2.97
N VAL A 56 3.26 -12.21 1.78
CA VAL A 56 4.17 -13.16 1.12
C VAL A 56 4.66 -12.51 -0.16
N CYS A 57 5.95 -12.57 -0.44
CA CYS A 57 6.51 -12.12 -1.71
C CYS A 57 7.10 -13.29 -2.50
N ALA A 58 6.84 -13.29 -3.79
CA ALA A 58 7.31 -14.30 -4.73
C ALA A 58 7.89 -13.62 -5.98
N PRO A 59 8.98 -14.15 -6.55
CA PRO A 59 9.51 -13.63 -7.81
C PRO A 59 8.53 -13.86 -8.96
N GLY A 60 8.47 -12.92 -9.89
CA GLY A 60 7.61 -12.95 -11.06
C GLY A 60 6.15 -12.62 -10.77
N ARG A 61 5.32 -12.69 -11.82
CA ARG A 61 3.89 -12.42 -11.76
C ARG A 61 3.12 -13.69 -11.43
N LEU A 62 2.22 -13.62 -10.46
CA LEU A 62 1.42 -14.78 -10.04
C LEU A 62 0.12 -14.95 -10.83
N ASP A 63 -0.44 -13.89 -11.43
CA ASP A 63 -1.69 -13.90 -12.23
C ASP A 63 -2.85 -14.69 -11.58
N GLY A 64 -3.00 -14.54 -10.26
CA GLY A 64 -4.01 -15.24 -9.48
C GLY A 64 -3.62 -16.65 -9.01
N ALA A 65 -2.45 -17.16 -9.39
CA ALA A 65 -1.94 -18.41 -8.86
C ALA A 65 -1.51 -18.25 -7.38
N PRO A 66 -1.62 -19.32 -6.56
CA PRO A 66 -1.14 -19.28 -5.19
C PRO A 66 0.39 -19.10 -5.15
N PRO A 67 0.93 -18.43 -4.12
CA PRO A 67 2.36 -18.30 -3.96
C PRO A 67 3.07 -19.66 -3.92
N PRO A 68 4.26 -19.79 -4.53
CA PRO A 68 5.00 -21.04 -4.49
C PRO A 68 5.44 -21.37 -3.06
N PRO A 69 5.70 -22.66 -2.73
CA PRO A 69 6.04 -23.09 -1.38
C PRO A 69 7.30 -22.43 -0.78
N ASN A 70 8.17 -21.91 -1.64
CA ASN A 70 9.39 -21.20 -1.25
C ASN A 70 9.24 -19.67 -1.26
N ALA A 71 8.03 -19.16 -1.38
CA ALA A 71 7.76 -17.73 -1.29
C ALA A 71 8.15 -17.20 0.10
N VAL A 72 8.66 -15.98 0.14
CA VAL A 72 9.21 -15.37 1.33
C VAL A 72 8.12 -14.68 2.12
N SER A 73 7.97 -15.05 3.39
CA SER A 73 7.05 -14.37 4.31
C SER A 73 7.67 -13.06 4.82
N GLY A 74 6.85 -12.03 4.92
CA GLY A 74 7.21 -10.73 5.43
C GLY A 74 6.17 -10.14 6.35
N GLU A 75 6.58 -9.12 7.08
CA GLU A 75 5.74 -8.33 7.99
C GLU A 75 6.15 -6.87 7.92
N ILE A 76 5.18 -5.96 7.94
CA ILE A 76 5.42 -4.54 8.13
C ILE A 76 5.63 -4.32 9.63
N VAL A 77 6.86 -3.98 10.04
CA VAL A 77 7.26 -3.83 11.45
C VAL A 77 7.33 -2.38 11.91
N GLU A 78 7.17 -1.45 11.00
CA GLU A 78 7.16 -0.02 11.30
C GLU A 78 6.33 0.72 10.25
N TRP A 79 5.45 1.64 10.70
CA TRP A 79 4.61 2.45 9.82
C TRP A 79 4.39 3.84 10.40
N VAL A 80 5.07 4.82 9.84
CA VAL A 80 4.88 6.24 10.17
C VAL A 80 4.51 6.96 8.89
N THR A 81 3.24 7.28 8.75
CA THR A 81 2.64 7.83 7.52
C THR A 81 3.48 8.97 6.94
N GLN A 82 3.82 8.85 5.66
CA GLN A 82 4.64 9.78 4.87
C GLN A 82 6.06 10.02 5.42
N ARG A 83 6.52 9.24 6.37
CA ARG A 83 7.87 9.41 6.95
C ARG A 83 8.69 8.14 6.93
N ARG A 84 8.09 7.00 7.28
CA ARG A 84 8.87 5.79 7.47
C ARG A 84 8.04 4.53 7.30
N VAL A 85 8.59 3.57 6.59
CA VAL A 85 8.07 2.21 6.52
C VAL A 85 9.20 1.23 6.74
N GLY A 86 8.95 0.22 7.56
CA GLY A 86 9.88 -0.85 7.85
C GLY A 86 9.25 -2.21 7.56
N THR A 87 9.98 -3.08 6.89
CA THR A 87 9.57 -4.47 6.61
C THR A 87 10.59 -5.44 7.14
N ARG A 88 10.13 -6.61 7.56
CA ARG A 88 10.95 -7.74 7.96
C ARG A 88 10.60 -8.95 7.10
N LEU A 89 11.59 -9.53 6.44
CA LEU A 89 11.48 -10.74 5.64
C LEU A 89 12.12 -11.92 6.38
N GLU A 90 11.38 -13.02 6.46
CA GLU A 90 11.81 -14.26 7.10
C GLU A 90 12.38 -15.20 6.04
N LEU A 91 13.70 -15.15 5.87
CA LEU A 91 14.43 -16.08 5.02
C LEU A 91 15.14 -17.13 5.90
N THR A 92 15.20 -18.36 5.44
CA THR A 92 16.02 -19.40 6.11
C THR A 92 17.38 -19.46 5.43
N PRO A 93 18.51 -19.23 6.15
CA PRO A 93 18.67 -19.21 7.61
C PRO A 93 18.82 -17.80 8.21
N GLU A 94 18.21 -16.81 7.68
CA GLU A 94 18.43 -15.41 8.10
C GLU A 94 17.15 -14.55 8.05
N THR A 95 17.20 -13.40 8.70
CA THR A 95 16.15 -12.37 8.64
C THR A 95 16.72 -11.12 7.98
N TRP A 96 15.95 -10.52 7.10
CA TRP A 96 16.28 -9.24 6.48
C TRP A 96 15.26 -8.20 6.90
N GLN A 97 15.76 -7.06 7.36
CA GLN A 97 14.93 -5.90 7.68
C GLN A 97 15.28 -4.76 6.74
N THR A 98 14.27 -4.17 6.14
CA THR A 98 14.42 -2.96 5.31
C THR A 98 13.66 -1.84 5.96
N ARG A 99 14.31 -0.69 6.13
CA ARG A 99 13.69 0.55 6.58
C ARG A 99 13.85 1.60 5.50
N ILE A 100 12.77 2.26 5.13
CA ILE A 100 12.76 3.38 4.20
C ILE A 100 12.29 4.61 4.96
N GLU A 101 13.08 5.67 4.91
CA GLU A 101 12.79 6.96 5.54
C GLU A 101 12.68 8.05 4.48
N LEU A 102 11.69 8.91 4.61
CA LEU A 102 11.39 10.00 3.70
C LEU A 102 11.55 11.35 4.42
N ALA A 103 12.30 12.25 3.81
CA ALA A 103 12.43 13.63 4.23
C ALA A 103 12.19 14.58 3.05
N ASP A 104 11.64 15.76 3.32
CA ASP A 104 11.53 16.78 2.30
C ASP A 104 12.93 17.27 1.90
N ALA A 105 13.13 17.48 0.62
CA ALA A 105 14.32 18.07 0.06
C ALA A 105 13.96 19.36 -0.70
N GLU A 106 14.95 20.00 -1.29
CA GLU A 106 14.73 21.27 -1.99
C GLU A 106 13.82 21.10 -3.21
N ARG A 107 13.13 22.19 -3.61
CA ARG A 107 12.29 22.27 -4.82
C ARG A 107 11.17 21.25 -4.92
N GLY A 108 10.66 20.74 -3.79
CA GLY A 108 9.56 19.77 -3.79
C GLY A 108 10.00 18.34 -4.10
N SER A 109 11.30 18.05 -4.05
CA SER A 109 11.85 16.71 -4.12
C SER A 109 11.82 16.01 -2.77
N THR A 110 12.11 14.72 -2.76
CA THR A 110 12.15 13.90 -1.55
C THR A 110 13.48 13.20 -1.42
N GLN A 111 14.09 13.30 -0.26
CA GLN A 111 15.23 12.48 0.12
C GLN A 111 14.72 11.15 0.65
N VAL A 112 15.15 10.05 0.02
CA VAL A 112 14.80 8.69 0.41
C VAL A 112 16.05 8.00 0.95
N THR A 113 16.00 7.57 2.20
CA THR A 113 17.06 6.78 2.83
C THR A 113 16.59 5.34 3.00
N VAL A 114 17.35 4.41 2.43
CA VAL A 114 17.11 2.98 2.57
C VAL A 114 18.17 2.39 3.47
N THR A 115 17.74 1.71 4.53
CA THR A 115 18.60 0.97 5.44
C THR A 115 18.21 -0.50 5.41
N VAL A 116 19.17 -1.38 5.13
CA VAL A 116 18.98 -2.83 5.12
C VAL A 116 19.84 -3.46 6.20
N THR A 117 19.21 -4.29 7.03
CA THR A 117 19.86 -5.05 8.11
C THR A 117 19.64 -6.54 7.88
N ARG A 118 20.71 -7.30 7.89
CA ARG A 118 20.71 -8.76 7.79
C ARG A 118 21.10 -9.37 9.14
N GLU A 119 20.28 -10.29 9.63
CA GLU A 119 20.50 -11.02 10.87
C GLU A 119 20.51 -12.54 10.60
N PRO A 120 21.61 -13.26 10.85
CA PRO A 120 21.65 -14.71 10.73
C PRO A 120 20.90 -15.35 11.92
N LYS A 121 20.09 -16.38 11.62
CA LYS A 121 19.32 -17.15 12.62
C LYS A 121 20.13 -18.34 13.15
N GLY A 122 21.32 -18.12 13.63
CA GLY A 122 22.19 -19.17 14.14
C GLY A 122 23.53 -19.21 13.42
N GLY A 123 24.39 -20.16 13.79
CA GLY A 123 25.72 -20.36 13.22
C GLY A 123 26.86 -20.07 14.20
N ILE A 124 28.08 -20.49 13.80
CA ILE A 124 29.27 -20.34 14.63
C ILE A 124 29.81 -18.93 14.48
N ARG A 125 29.90 -18.18 15.59
CA ARG A 125 30.35 -16.76 15.64
C ARG A 125 31.69 -16.55 14.87
N LEU A 126 32.58 -17.52 14.88
CA LEU A 126 33.88 -17.43 14.20
C LEU A 126 33.73 -17.38 12.67
N LEU A 127 32.83 -18.19 12.10
CA LEU A 127 32.52 -18.20 10.66
C LEU A 127 31.90 -16.87 10.21
N HIS A 128 31.05 -16.29 11.04
CA HIS A 128 30.45 -14.96 10.76
C HIS A 128 31.51 -13.85 10.72
N ALA A 129 32.54 -13.93 11.56
CA ALA A 129 33.63 -12.94 11.54
C ALA A 129 34.45 -13.01 10.22
N LEU A 130 34.72 -14.19 9.70
CA LEU A 130 35.41 -14.38 8.44
C LEU A 130 34.59 -13.92 7.22
N GLN A 131 33.29 -14.08 7.28
CA GLN A 131 32.36 -13.68 6.19
C GLN A 131 31.91 -12.22 6.25
N ARG A 132 32.28 -11.48 7.29
CA ARG A 132 31.78 -10.13 7.56
C ARG A 132 31.94 -9.17 6.38
N LYS A 133 33.10 -9.15 5.73
CA LYS A 133 33.36 -8.26 4.58
C LYS A 133 32.51 -8.63 3.35
N ALA A 134 32.34 -9.94 3.08
CA ALA A 134 31.50 -10.41 1.97
C ALA A 134 30.02 -10.08 2.22
N THR A 135 29.56 -10.32 3.45
CA THR A 135 28.21 -9.98 3.88
C THR A 135 27.94 -8.46 3.81
N GLN A 136 28.89 -7.65 4.27
CA GLN A 136 28.76 -6.18 4.18
C GLN A 136 28.63 -5.72 2.72
N ARG A 137 29.41 -6.29 1.80
CA ARG A 137 29.30 -5.98 0.37
C ARG A 137 27.95 -6.42 -0.21
N LEU A 138 27.44 -7.58 0.21
CA LEU A 138 26.14 -8.08 -0.23
C LEU A 138 25.02 -7.10 0.20
N VAL A 139 24.96 -6.76 1.48
CA VAL A 139 23.94 -5.85 2.02
C VAL A 139 24.05 -4.48 1.36
N GLN A 140 25.27 -3.95 1.16
CA GLN A 140 25.47 -2.68 0.46
C GLN A 140 24.96 -2.73 -0.98
N ARG A 141 25.28 -3.81 -1.72
CA ARG A 141 24.78 -3.98 -3.10
C ARG A 141 23.25 -4.04 -3.16
N THR A 142 22.60 -4.63 -2.17
CA THR A 142 21.15 -4.66 -2.06
C THR A 142 20.62 -3.21 -1.92
N VAL A 143 21.17 -2.43 -1.01
CA VAL A 143 20.80 -1.00 -0.83
C VAL A 143 21.00 -0.22 -2.13
N ASP A 144 22.16 -0.36 -2.77
CA ASP A 144 22.49 0.35 -4.01
C ASP A 144 21.53 -0.04 -5.15
N SER A 145 21.17 -1.33 -5.24
CA SER A 145 20.21 -1.84 -6.22
C SER A 145 18.81 -1.28 -6.00
N GLU A 146 18.33 -1.27 -4.75
CA GLU A 146 17.00 -0.72 -4.42
C GLU A 146 16.92 0.77 -4.70
N LEU A 147 17.96 1.53 -4.31
CA LEU A 147 18.05 2.96 -4.62
C LEU A 147 18.12 3.24 -6.13
N ALA A 148 18.78 2.36 -6.90
CA ALA A 148 18.85 2.51 -8.35
C ALA A 148 17.50 2.35 -9.03
N LYS A 149 16.67 1.43 -8.57
CA LYS A 149 15.32 1.14 -9.12
C LYS A 149 14.27 2.18 -8.70
N LEU A 150 14.50 2.86 -7.58
CA LEU A 150 13.52 3.71 -6.93
C LEU A 150 12.89 4.79 -7.82
N PRO A 151 13.64 5.57 -8.65
CA PRO A 151 13.03 6.59 -9.50
C PRO A 151 12.08 6.02 -10.53
N ASP A 152 12.42 4.86 -11.11
CA ASP A 152 11.56 4.21 -12.11
C ASP A 152 10.32 3.59 -11.46
N HIS A 153 10.45 3.07 -10.26
CA HIS A 153 9.32 2.58 -9.47
C HIS A 153 8.34 3.72 -9.16
N ILE A 154 8.85 4.86 -8.66
CA ILE A 154 8.01 6.01 -8.33
C ILE A 154 7.39 6.60 -9.60
N ARG A 155 8.17 6.77 -10.68
CA ARG A 155 7.67 7.31 -11.94
C ARG A 155 6.51 6.49 -12.48
N ARG A 156 6.64 5.17 -12.54
CA ARG A 156 5.55 4.29 -12.98
C ARG A 156 4.33 4.38 -12.09
N ALA A 157 4.51 4.35 -10.78
CA ALA A 157 3.41 4.48 -9.85
C ALA A 157 2.71 5.86 -9.96
N VAL A 158 3.44 6.90 -10.34
CA VAL A 158 2.88 8.23 -10.63
C VAL A 158 2.20 8.23 -12.00
N GLU A 159 2.83 7.68 -13.06
CA GLU A 159 2.29 7.61 -14.43
C GLU A 159 1.03 6.73 -14.51
N ASP A 160 1.00 5.62 -13.80
CA ASP A 160 -0.19 4.75 -13.71
C ASP A 160 -1.37 5.45 -13.00
N HIS A 161 -1.09 6.54 -12.25
CA HIS A 161 -2.08 7.35 -11.55
C HIS A 161 -2.31 8.72 -12.20
N ASP A 162 -1.30 9.26 -12.89
CA ASP A 162 -1.35 10.55 -13.59
C ASP A 162 -1.75 10.42 -15.07
N GLY A 163 -2.74 9.58 -15.39
CA GLY A 163 -3.53 9.88 -16.58
C GLY A 163 -3.93 11.37 -16.50
N PRO A 164 -4.11 12.12 -17.61
CA PRO A 164 -4.12 13.58 -17.63
C PRO A 164 -5.36 14.16 -16.92
N VAL A 165 -5.35 14.08 -15.61
CA VAL A 165 -6.30 14.77 -14.74
C VAL A 165 -5.48 15.56 -13.73
N ALA A 166 -5.61 16.90 -13.80
CA ALA A 166 -5.11 17.77 -12.75
C ALA A 166 -5.49 17.17 -11.39
N ALA A 167 -4.52 17.06 -10.47
CA ALA A 167 -4.71 16.44 -9.16
C ALA A 167 -5.83 17.17 -8.40
N GLU A 168 -7.07 16.80 -8.67
CA GLU A 168 -8.22 17.31 -7.93
C GLU A 168 -8.14 16.76 -6.51
N GLN A 169 -8.18 17.65 -5.55
CA GLN A 169 -8.27 17.28 -4.14
C GLN A 169 -9.46 16.33 -3.96
N GLY A 170 -9.24 15.22 -3.29
CA GLY A 170 -10.30 14.25 -3.02
C GLY A 170 -11.48 14.88 -2.33
N SER A 171 -12.67 14.65 -2.86
CA SER A 171 -13.94 15.12 -2.34
C SER A 171 -14.97 13.99 -2.30
N ILE A 172 -15.89 14.09 -1.34
CA ILE A 172 -17.09 13.27 -1.29
C ILE A 172 -18.29 14.19 -1.41
N SER A 173 -19.20 13.86 -2.29
CA SER A 173 -20.54 14.43 -2.32
C SER A 173 -21.57 13.34 -2.15
N VAL A 174 -22.74 13.70 -1.66
CA VAL A 174 -23.87 12.80 -1.44
C VAL A 174 -25.03 13.30 -2.26
N GLU A 175 -25.62 12.41 -3.03
CA GLU A 175 -26.82 12.69 -3.79
C GLU A 175 -27.93 11.73 -3.38
N GLN A 176 -29.16 12.25 -3.27
CA GLN A 176 -30.32 11.43 -2.99
C GLN A 176 -30.96 11.00 -4.30
N GLU A 177 -30.90 9.72 -4.59
CA GLU A 177 -31.62 9.09 -5.69
C GLU A 177 -32.92 8.45 -5.19
N ALA A 178 -33.73 7.89 -6.11
CA ALA A 178 -35.01 7.29 -5.78
C ALA A 178 -34.90 6.13 -4.78
N ASP A 179 -33.80 5.36 -4.87
CA ASP A 179 -33.57 4.15 -4.08
C ASP A 179 -32.74 4.39 -2.80
N GLY A 180 -32.23 5.60 -2.59
CA GLY A 180 -31.48 5.98 -1.40
C GLY A 180 -30.31 6.92 -1.70
N TRP A 181 -29.32 6.96 -0.79
CA TRP A 181 -28.17 7.85 -0.91
C TRP A 181 -27.05 7.24 -1.74
N VAL A 182 -26.51 8.03 -2.67
CA VAL A 182 -25.32 7.68 -3.47
C VAL A 182 -24.15 8.53 -3.01
N LEU A 183 -23.03 7.89 -2.73
CA LEU A 183 -21.74 8.53 -2.44
C LEU A 183 -20.95 8.68 -3.73
N HIS A 184 -20.60 9.90 -4.10
CA HIS A 184 -19.69 10.18 -5.21
C HIS A 184 -18.30 10.47 -4.67
N LEU A 185 -17.34 9.61 -4.97
CA LEU A 185 -15.93 9.80 -4.64
C LEU A 185 -15.22 10.38 -5.87
N ARG A 186 -14.54 11.51 -5.69
CA ARG A 186 -13.87 12.22 -6.78
C ARG A 186 -12.42 12.53 -6.40
N GLY A 187 -11.54 12.57 -7.42
CA GLY A 187 -10.16 12.97 -7.25
C GLY A 187 -9.35 11.99 -6.39
N GLN A 188 -8.41 12.51 -5.61
CA GLN A 188 -7.50 11.70 -4.79
C GLN A 188 -8.00 11.59 -3.34
N MET A 189 -8.49 10.42 -2.98
CA MET A 189 -8.91 10.09 -1.61
C MET A 189 -7.72 9.62 -0.77
N ASP A 190 -6.82 10.54 -0.45
CA ASP A 190 -5.66 10.36 0.42
C ASP A 190 -5.97 10.64 1.90
N ALA A 191 -5.02 10.38 2.79
CA ALA A 191 -5.19 10.60 4.23
C ALA A 191 -5.64 12.04 4.58
N PRO A 192 -5.12 13.12 3.97
CA PRO A 192 -5.65 14.47 4.17
C PRO A 192 -7.10 14.64 3.72
N ALA A 193 -7.51 14.06 2.59
CA ALA A 193 -8.91 14.10 2.12
C ALA A 193 -9.81 13.35 3.10
N VAL A 194 -9.42 12.14 3.50
CA VAL A 194 -10.14 11.31 4.48
C VAL A 194 -10.30 12.03 5.82
N ASN A 195 -9.24 12.65 6.34
CA ASN A 195 -9.31 13.39 7.60
C ASN A 195 -10.26 14.60 7.52
N ARG A 196 -10.30 15.31 6.38
CA ARG A 196 -11.29 16.39 6.18
C ARG A 196 -12.72 15.84 6.23
N LEU A 197 -12.93 14.64 5.70
CA LEU A 197 -14.24 13.99 5.65
C LEU A 197 -14.66 13.40 7.00
N ALA A 198 -13.71 12.90 7.80
CA ALA A 198 -13.97 12.44 9.15
C ALA A 198 -14.57 13.53 10.05
N LEU A 199 -14.34 14.81 9.72
CA LEU A 199 -14.95 15.94 10.41
C LEU A 199 -16.43 16.16 10.00
N GLN A 200 -16.89 15.55 8.91
CA GLN A 200 -18.27 15.62 8.44
C GLN A 200 -19.11 14.47 9.02
N ARG A 201 -19.31 14.45 10.34
CA ARG A 201 -20.05 13.39 11.06
C ARG A 201 -21.39 12.97 10.45
N ARG A 202 -22.05 13.86 9.71
CA ARG A 202 -23.33 13.56 9.04
C ARG A 202 -23.22 12.49 7.96
N LEU A 203 -22.08 12.36 7.28
CA LEU A 203 -21.89 11.35 6.23
C LEU A 203 -21.88 9.94 6.80
N GLU A 204 -21.42 9.76 8.04
CA GLU A 204 -21.36 8.46 8.69
C GLU A 204 -22.76 7.91 9.06
N GLU A 205 -23.77 8.75 9.09
CA GLU A 205 -25.15 8.37 9.48
C GLU A 205 -26.02 7.95 8.29
N LEU A 206 -25.55 8.15 7.05
CA LEU A 206 -26.34 7.86 5.86
C LEU A 206 -26.38 6.36 5.55
N THR A 207 -27.54 5.89 5.14
CA THR A 207 -27.71 4.57 4.53
C THR A 207 -27.44 4.71 3.03
N VAL A 208 -26.28 4.20 2.60
CA VAL A 208 -25.79 4.33 1.24
C VAL A 208 -26.23 3.11 0.43
N VAL A 209 -26.80 3.35 -0.75
CA VAL A 209 -27.22 2.29 -1.69
C VAL A 209 -26.21 2.09 -2.82
N ALA A 210 -25.42 3.12 -3.15
CA ALA A 210 -24.36 3.02 -4.13
C ALA A 210 -23.16 3.93 -3.77
N ILE A 211 -21.98 3.53 -4.22
CA ILE A 211 -20.75 4.31 -4.15
C ILE A 211 -20.24 4.48 -5.58
N ASP A 212 -20.26 5.69 -6.07
CA ASP A 212 -19.83 6.05 -7.42
C ASP A 212 -18.34 6.44 -7.38
N VAL A 213 -17.53 5.71 -8.11
CA VAL A 213 -16.08 5.90 -8.18
C VAL A 213 -15.61 6.29 -9.59
N ARG A 214 -16.50 6.70 -10.49
CA ARG A 214 -16.17 7.06 -11.87
C ARG A 214 -15.13 8.18 -11.97
N GLU A 215 -15.21 9.14 -11.06
CA GLU A 215 -14.30 10.29 -11.00
C GLU A 215 -13.20 10.12 -9.95
N LEU A 216 -13.05 8.92 -9.39
CA LEU A 216 -12.01 8.58 -8.44
C LEU A 216 -10.70 8.31 -9.18
N SER A 217 -9.69 9.14 -8.97
CA SER A 217 -8.37 8.97 -9.57
C SER A 217 -7.42 8.17 -8.69
N TYR A 218 -7.62 8.21 -7.36
CA TYR A 218 -6.82 7.48 -6.39
C TYR A 218 -7.55 7.26 -5.07
N LEU A 219 -7.33 6.08 -4.47
CA LEU A 219 -7.84 5.74 -3.15
C LEU A 219 -6.70 5.22 -2.27
N ASP A 220 -6.42 5.93 -1.18
CA ASP A 220 -5.47 5.51 -0.15
C ASP A 220 -6.11 4.45 0.76
N SER A 221 -5.29 3.57 1.30
CA SER A 221 -5.73 2.55 2.28
C SER A 221 -6.41 3.18 3.51
N THR A 222 -6.11 4.42 3.85
CA THR A 222 -6.77 5.18 4.93
C THR A 222 -8.25 5.47 4.65
N ALA A 223 -8.70 5.44 3.38
CA ALA A 223 -10.10 5.63 3.00
C ALA A 223 -10.94 4.36 3.13
N LEU A 224 -10.30 3.19 3.14
CA LEU A 224 -10.99 1.90 3.19
C LEU A 224 -11.87 1.70 4.44
N PRO A 225 -11.44 2.08 5.66
CA PRO A 225 -12.31 1.98 6.84
C PRO A 225 -13.64 2.72 6.68
N PHE A 226 -13.65 3.82 5.92
CA PHE A 226 -14.88 4.57 5.63
C PHE A 226 -15.79 3.80 4.69
N LEU A 227 -15.25 3.26 3.59
CA LEU A 227 -16.02 2.43 2.66
C LEU A 227 -16.66 1.24 3.38
N LEU A 228 -15.89 0.56 4.21
CA LEU A 228 -16.40 -0.58 4.99
C LEU A 228 -17.46 -0.19 6.00
N ARG A 229 -17.29 0.96 6.66
CA ARG A 229 -18.29 1.44 7.61
C ARG A 229 -19.63 1.68 6.92
N TRP A 230 -19.63 2.31 5.75
CA TRP A 230 -20.83 2.47 4.94
C TRP A 230 -21.39 1.14 4.45
N GLY A 231 -20.54 0.25 3.95
CA GLY A 231 -20.96 -1.08 3.53
C GLY A 231 -21.66 -1.87 4.65
N ARG A 232 -21.06 -1.88 5.84
CA ARG A 232 -21.64 -2.55 7.03
C ARG A 232 -22.95 -1.92 7.47
N ARG A 233 -22.99 -0.60 7.57
CA ARG A 233 -24.20 0.12 7.99
C ARG A 233 -25.33 -0.12 7.01
N SER A 234 -25.08 -0.01 5.72
CA SER A 234 -26.07 -0.28 4.69
C SER A 234 -26.55 -1.74 4.73
N SER A 235 -25.63 -2.68 4.96
CA SER A 235 -25.99 -4.10 5.13
C SER A 235 -26.86 -4.33 6.36
N GLN A 236 -26.61 -3.66 7.46
CA GLN A 236 -27.45 -3.70 8.66
C GLN A 236 -28.85 -3.11 8.42
N ALA A 237 -28.97 -2.16 7.51
CA ALA A 237 -30.24 -1.58 7.06
C ALA A 237 -30.92 -2.43 5.95
N GLY A 238 -30.38 -3.58 5.60
CA GLY A 238 -30.92 -4.48 4.58
C GLY A 238 -30.51 -4.12 3.13
N HIS A 239 -29.60 -3.18 2.96
CA HIS A 239 -29.09 -2.77 1.64
C HIS A 239 -27.64 -3.21 1.46
N ARG A 240 -27.30 -3.64 0.24
CA ARG A 240 -25.90 -3.88 -0.15
C ARG A 240 -25.49 -2.77 -1.10
N PRO A 241 -24.63 -1.81 -0.68
CA PRO A 241 -24.23 -0.74 -1.57
C PRO A 241 -23.43 -1.31 -2.74
N VAL A 242 -23.81 -0.89 -3.95
CA VAL A 242 -23.13 -1.29 -5.19
C VAL A 242 -22.02 -0.30 -5.53
N ILE A 243 -20.96 -0.75 -6.16
CA ILE A 243 -19.93 0.13 -6.72
C ILE A 243 -20.30 0.44 -8.17
N ARG A 244 -20.35 1.73 -8.50
CA ARG A 244 -20.60 2.24 -9.86
C ARG A 244 -19.30 2.79 -10.47
N GLY A 245 -18.97 2.36 -11.68
CA GLY A 245 -17.87 2.89 -12.49
C GLY A 245 -16.48 2.53 -11.95
N ALA A 246 -16.34 1.37 -11.32
CA ALA A 246 -15.05 0.86 -10.90
C ALA A 246 -14.12 0.66 -12.09
N ASN A 247 -12.89 1.16 -11.98
CA ASN A 247 -11.83 0.86 -12.93
C ASN A 247 -11.09 -0.43 -12.51
N PRO A 248 -10.33 -1.08 -13.42
CA PRO A 248 -9.64 -2.33 -13.12
C PRO A 248 -8.71 -2.26 -11.91
N ALA A 249 -8.07 -1.11 -11.65
CA ALA A 249 -7.18 -0.93 -10.50
C ALA A 249 -7.96 -0.90 -9.17
N PHE A 250 -9.12 -0.24 -9.15
CA PHE A 250 -10.02 -0.23 -8.00
C PHE A 250 -10.55 -1.64 -7.71
N ASP A 251 -10.92 -2.36 -8.76
CA ASP A 251 -11.40 -3.74 -8.67
C ASP A 251 -10.36 -4.69 -8.12
N GLN A 252 -9.15 -4.56 -8.61
CA GLN A 252 -8.02 -5.35 -8.13
C GLN A 252 -7.74 -5.07 -6.66
N MET A 253 -7.81 -3.80 -6.24
CA MET A 253 -7.67 -3.40 -4.84
C MET A 253 -8.74 -4.03 -3.96
N LEU A 254 -10.03 -4.00 -4.36
CA LEU A 254 -11.11 -4.65 -3.63
C LEU A 254 -10.90 -6.17 -3.56
N GLY A 255 -10.39 -6.78 -4.62
CA GLY A 255 -10.06 -8.21 -4.69
C GLY A 255 -8.95 -8.60 -3.71
N VAL A 256 -7.85 -7.84 -3.71
CA VAL A 256 -6.72 -8.04 -2.77
C VAL A 256 -7.16 -7.92 -1.31
N MET A 257 -8.15 -7.06 -1.04
CA MET A 257 -8.65 -6.81 0.31
C MET A 257 -9.84 -7.68 0.71
N GLY A 258 -10.24 -8.67 -0.11
CA GLY A 258 -11.37 -9.55 0.19
C GLY A 258 -12.73 -8.85 0.20
N LEU A 259 -12.85 -7.63 -0.34
CA LEU A 259 -14.03 -6.78 -0.26
C LEU A 259 -15.00 -6.93 -1.44
N THR A 260 -14.69 -7.75 -2.42
CA THR A 260 -15.51 -7.96 -3.62
C THR A 260 -16.91 -8.48 -3.28
N SER A 261 -17.03 -9.28 -2.21
CA SER A 261 -18.33 -9.77 -1.74
C SER A 261 -19.13 -8.74 -0.93
N THR A 262 -18.45 -7.74 -0.37
CA THR A 262 -19.08 -6.67 0.42
C THR A 262 -19.72 -5.62 -0.47
N PHE A 263 -19.11 -5.38 -1.64
CA PHE A 263 -19.56 -4.39 -2.60
C PHE A 263 -19.83 -5.04 -3.97
N PRO A 264 -21.06 -5.50 -4.21
CA PRO A 264 -21.45 -5.94 -5.55
C PRO A 264 -21.36 -4.79 -6.54
N ARG A 265 -21.31 -5.11 -7.83
CA ARG A 265 -21.24 -4.12 -8.91
C ARG A 265 -22.60 -3.88 -9.49
N ASP A 266 -22.78 -2.66 -9.96
CA ASP A 266 -23.85 -2.27 -10.85
C ASP A 266 -23.26 -2.37 -12.28
N ASP A 267 -23.63 -3.41 -13.03
CA ASP A 267 -23.21 -3.64 -14.42
C ASP A 267 -23.91 -2.68 -15.39
#